data_631bc38e25913720585e92b0c6814cd9
#
_entry.id   631bc38e25913720585e92b0c6814cd9
#
_cell.length_a   1.000
_cell.length_b   1.000
_cell.length_c   1.000
_cell.angle_alpha   90.00
_cell.angle_beta   90.00
_cell.angle_gamma   90.00
#
_symmetry.space_group_name_H-M   'P 1'
#
loop_
_entity.id
_entity.type
_entity.pdbx_description
1 polymer ?
#
loop_
_entity_poly.entity_id
_entity_poly.type
_entity_poly.pdbx_seq_one_letter_code
_entity_poly.pdbx_strand_id
1 'polypeptide(L)'
;MTDLSLTRRRGVPWLFIGLAASLALNAFFIGAIATDVFRFSAAEKRHVSFELRWLEERLAPNDFAVVEAAVVSARPDAERHFARLRTLRQELGILAAAPEPDRTAIDLKLVEIRTEQSAMVAGLQATVVDSLLALPAPARAALIQDPETSGN
;
A
#
# COMPACT_ATOMS: atom_id res chain seq x y z
N MET A 1 -12.65 -49.17 57.45
CA MET A 1 -11.65 -48.13 57.11
C MET A 1 -11.44 -48.20 55.61
N THR A 2 -12.12 -47.34 54.87
CA THR A 2 -12.13 -47.34 53.39
C THR A 2 -11.53 -46.01 52.92
N ASP A 3 -10.32 -46.07 52.43
CA ASP A 3 -9.54 -44.93 51.95
C ASP A 3 -10.01 -44.57 50.53
N LEU A 4 -10.70 -43.45 50.41
CA LEU A 4 -11.08 -42.85 49.13
C LEU A 4 -10.01 -41.89 48.66
N SER A 5 -8.99 -42.39 47.94
CA SER A 5 -8.00 -41.57 47.23
C SER A 5 -8.63 -40.89 46.06
N LEU A 6 -8.93 -39.58 46.18
CA LEU A 6 -9.38 -38.68 45.12
C LEU A 6 -8.23 -38.42 44.17
N THR A 7 -8.21 -39.08 43.05
CA THR A 7 -7.34 -38.79 41.90
C THR A 7 -7.73 -37.43 41.29
N ARG A 8 -7.00 -36.41 41.66
CA ARG A 8 -7.09 -35.04 41.16
C ARG A 8 -6.67 -35.02 39.71
N ARG A 9 -7.64 -35.01 38.75
CA ARG A 9 -7.38 -34.89 37.33
C ARG A 9 -6.69 -33.55 37.02
N ARG A 10 -5.40 -33.59 36.71
CA ARG A 10 -4.59 -32.48 36.17
C ARG A 10 -4.87 -32.32 34.67
N GLY A 11 -6.09 -31.90 34.30
CA GLY A 11 -6.47 -31.72 32.91
C GLY A 11 -6.53 -30.27 32.43
N VAL A 12 -6.26 -29.31 33.32
CA VAL A 12 -6.51 -27.89 33.09
C VAL A 12 -5.38 -27.12 32.35
N PRO A 13 -4.06 -27.44 32.50
CA PRO A 13 -3.04 -26.61 31.90
C PRO A 13 -2.98 -26.65 30.33
N TRP A 14 -3.33 -27.79 29.73
CA TRP A 14 -3.30 -27.92 28.27
C TRP A 14 -4.35 -27.10 27.55
N LEU A 15 -5.53 -26.97 28.13
CA LEU A 15 -6.59 -26.08 27.58
C LEU A 15 -6.20 -24.59 27.63
N PHE A 16 -5.57 -24.18 28.73
CA PHE A 16 -5.08 -22.80 28.84
C PHE A 16 -3.91 -22.52 27.91
N ILE A 17 -3.01 -23.47 27.69
CA ILE A 17 -1.91 -23.36 26.72
C ILE A 17 -2.47 -23.27 25.30
N GLY A 18 -3.44 -24.11 24.94
CA GLY A 18 -4.12 -24.07 23.64
C GLY A 18 -4.87 -22.76 23.41
N LEU A 19 -5.59 -22.25 24.42
CA LEU A 19 -6.30 -20.98 24.35
C LEU A 19 -5.30 -19.80 24.21
N ALA A 20 -4.23 -19.80 24.99
CA ALA A 20 -3.20 -18.75 24.92
C ALA A 20 -2.49 -18.76 23.56
N ALA A 21 -2.16 -19.92 23.01
CA ALA A 21 -1.57 -20.06 21.69
C ALA A 21 -2.52 -19.58 20.58
N SER A 22 -3.82 -19.92 20.67
CA SER A 22 -4.84 -19.43 19.74
C SER A 22 -5.01 -17.91 19.82
N LEU A 23 -5.01 -17.34 21.02
CA LEU A 23 -5.12 -15.88 21.20
C LEU A 23 -3.90 -15.15 20.66
N ALA A 24 -2.69 -15.69 20.89
CA ALA A 24 -1.45 -15.14 20.39
C ALA A 24 -1.41 -15.19 18.82
N LEU A 25 -1.88 -16.30 18.24
CA LEU A 25 -1.96 -16.46 16.79
C LEU A 25 -2.97 -15.48 16.17
N ASN A 26 -4.16 -15.32 16.79
CA ASN A 26 -5.14 -14.33 16.33
C ASN A 26 -4.62 -12.89 16.48
N ALA A 27 -3.96 -12.55 17.57
CA ALA A 27 -3.33 -11.23 17.76
C ALA A 27 -2.22 -10.99 16.76
N PHE A 28 -1.43 -12.03 16.41
CA PHE A 28 -0.41 -11.95 15.36
C PHE A 28 -1.02 -11.70 13.99
N PHE A 29 -2.09 -12.40 13.60
CA PHE A 29 -2.78 -12.17 12.32
C PHE A 29 -3.44 -10.80 12.26
N ILE A 30 -4.09 -10.34 13.34
CA ILE A 30 -4.67 -8.99 13.40
C ILE A 30 -3.55 -7.94 13.30
N GLY A 31 -2.44 -8.14 13.98
CA GLY A 31 -1.27 -7.26 13.92
C GLY A 31 -0.63 -7.26 12.52
N ALA A 32 -0.50 -8.41 11.87
CA ALA A 32 0.03 -8.52 10.51
C ALA A 32 -0.86 -7.80 9.49
N ILE A 33 -2.19 -8.01 9.55
CA ILE A 33 -3.16 -7.33 8.67
C ILE A 33 -3.16 -5.82 8.93
N ALA A 34 -3.16 -5.38 10.19
CA ALA A 34 -3.08 -3.97 10.52
C ALA A 34 -1.76 -3.35 10.03
N THR A 35 -0.64 -4.06 10.21
CA THR A 35 0.68 -3.61 9.75
C THR A 35 0.75 -3.51 8.23
N ASP A 36 0.15 -4.47 7.48
CA ASP A 36 0.09 -4.42 6.02
C ASP A 36 -0.76 -3.24 5.53
N VAL A 37 -1.91 -2.97 6.14
CA VAL A 37 -2.75 -1.80 5.81
C VAL A 37 -1.99 -0.49 6.06
N PHE A 38 -1.22 -0.39 7.17
CA PHE A 38 -0.37 0.78 7.45
C PHE A 38 0.88 0.84 6.56
N ARG A 39 1.48 -0.30 6.21
CA ARG A 39 2.66 -0.36 5.32
C ARG A 39 2.32 -0.04 3.88
N PHE A 40 1.13 -0.41 3.36
CA PHE A 40 0.69 0.00 2.02
C PHE A 40 0.62 1.52 1.90
N SER A 41 0.04 2.23 2.87
CA SER A 41 0.02 3.70 2.86
C SER A 41 1.41 4.34 2.99
N ALA A 42 2.35 3.70 3.68
CA ALA A 42 3.71 4.20 3.86
C ALA A 42 4.65 3.81 2.71
N ALA A 43 4.43 2.65 2.05
CA ALA A 43 5.17 2.23 0.87
C ALA A 43 4.84 3.08 -0.34
N GLU A 44 3.57 3.43 -0.53
CA GLU A 44 3.09 4.27 -1.62
C GLU A 44 3.64 5.70 -1.53
N LYS A 45 3.71 6.26 -0.32
CA LYS A 45 4.41 7.54 -0.08
C LYS A 45 5.92 7.45 -0.33
N ARG A 46 6.55 6.30 -0.08
CA ARG A 46 7.98 6.09 -0.32
C ARG A 46 8.33 5.93 -1.79
N HIS A 47 7.46 5.32 -2.61
CA HIS A 47 7.70 5.21 -4.05
C HIS A 47 7.70 6.58 -4.73
N VAL A 48 6.71 7.41 -4.48
CA VAL A 48 6.66 8.78 -5.04
C VAL A 48 7.85 9.63 -4.58
N SER A 49 8.24 9.52 -3.31
CA SER A 49 9.40 10.27 -2.78
C SER A 49 10.75 9.74 -3.30
N PHE A 50 10.85 8.46 -3.67
CA PHE A 50 12.08 7.90 -4.25
C PHE A 50 12.25 8.35 -5.70
N GLU A 51 11.20 8.32 -6.51
CA GLU A 51 11.24 8.80 -7.90
C GLU A 51 11.54 10.31 -7.98
N LEU A 52 10.95 11.12 -7.10
CA LEU A 52 11.25 12.55 -7.03
C LEU A 52 12.70 12.82 -6.64
N ARG A 53 13.25 12.06 -5.68
CA ARG A 53 14.65 12.23 -5.26
C ARG A 53 15.63 11.83 -6.36
N TRP A 54 15.31 10.80 -7.16
CA TRP A 54 16.10 10.43 -8.32
C TRP A 54 16.13 11.54 -9.38
N LEU A 55 15.02 12.24 -9.59
CA LEU A 55 14.93 13.40 -10.48
C LEU A 55 15.71 14.62 -9.94
N GLU A 56 15.62 14.85 -8.64
CA GLU A 56 16.35 15.94 -7.96
C GLU A 56 17.88 15.83 -8.13
N GLU A 57 18.40 14.60 -8.08
CA GLU A 57 19.82 14.34 -8.27
C GLU A 57 20.32 14.57 -9.71
N ARG A 58 19.41 14.58 -10.71
CA ARG A 58 19.74 14.64 -12.13
C ARG A 58 19.33 15.93 -12.83
N LEU A 59 18.40 16.66 -12.27
CA LEU A 59 17.89 17.90 -12.86
C LEU A 59 18.53 19.11 -12.18
N ALA A 60 18.72 20.19 -12.95
CA ALA A 60 19.00 21.48 -12.37
C ALA A 60 17.86 21.92 -11.43
N PRO A 61 18.12 22.69 -10.36
CA PRO A 61 17.10 23.05 -9.38
C PRO A 61 15.85 23.71 -9.98
N ASN A 62 16.00 24.53 -11.02
CA ASN A 62 14.87 25.17 -11.70
C ASN A 62 14.01 24.17 -12.49
N ASP A 63 14.65 23.20 -13.14
CA ASP A 63 13.96 22.16 -13.91
C ASP A 63 13.26 21.18 -12.98
N PHE A 64 13.89 20.82 -11.87
CA PHE A 64 13.28 20.01 -10.83
C PHE A 64 12.03 20.67 -10.24
N ALA A 65 12.08 21.98 -9.96
CA ALA A 65 10.96 22.74 -9.43
C ALA A 65 9.72 22.70 -10.35
N VAL A 66 9.89 22.61 -11.67
CA VAL A 66 8.79 22.46 -12.65
C VAL A 66 8.10 21.11 -12.46
N VAL A 67 8.87 20.02 -12.33
CA VAL A 67 8.34 18.67 -12.15
C VAL A 67 7.68 18.54 -10.78
N GLU A 68 8.32 19.05 -9.73
CA GLU A 68 7.77 19.06 -8.38
C GLU A 68 6.43 19.79 -8.31
N ALA A 69 6.32 20.98 -8.92
CA ALA A 69 5.08 21.74 -8.98
C ALA A 69 3.97 20.97 -9.70
N ALA A 70 4.27 20.26 -10.78
CA ALA A 70 3.32 19.43 -11.50
C ALA A 70 2.82 18.27 -10.63
N VAL A 71 3.70 17.56 -9.93
CA VAL A 71 3.34 16.48 -9.01
C VAL A 71 2.49 16.99 -7.84
N VAL A 72 2.86 18.16 -7.27
CA VAL A 72 2.06 18.80 -6.23
C VAL A 72 0.67 19.18 -6.72
N SER A 73 0.55 19.67 -7.95
CA SER A 73 -0.75 20.02 -8.55
C SER A 73 -1.66 18.81 -8.81
N ALA A 74 -1.08 17.62 -9.02
CA ALA A 74 -1.83 16.37 -9.18
C ALA A 74 -2.31 15.75 -7.86
N ARG A 75 -1.84 16.27 -6.71
CA ARG A 75 -2.17 15.72 -5.39
C ARG A 75 -3.67 15.61 -5.10
N PRO A 76 -4.52 16.64 -5.39
CA PRO A 76 -5.95 16.52 -5.12
C PRO A 76 -6.62 15.39 -5.90
N ASP A 77 -6.15 15.12 -7.11
CA ASP A 77 -6.64 14.03 -7.94
C ASP A 77 -6.27 12.66 -7.35
N ALA A 78 -5.02 12.50 -6.96
CA ALA A 78 -4.56 11.32 -6.26
C ALA A 78 -5.35 11.08 -4.94
N GLU A 79 -5.61 12.13 -4.17
CA GLU A 79 -6.40 12.05 -2.94
C GLU A 79 -7.84 11.58 -3.21
N ARG A 80 -8.48 11.99 -4.33
CA ARG A 80 -9.80 11.49 -4.74
C ARG A 80 -9.77 9.99 -5.06
N HIS A 81 -8.76 9.54 -5.81
CA HIS A 81 -8.56 8.12 -6.11
C HIS A 81 -8.36 7.30 -4.84
N PHE A 82 -7.54 7.75 -3.90
CA PHE A 82 -7.34 7.09 -2.61
C PHE A 82 -8.63 7.00 -1.78
N ALA A 83 -9.43 8.07 -1.75
CA ALA A 83 -10.71 8.05 -1.09
C ALA A 83 -11.65 7.02 -1.72
N ARG A 84 -11.73 6.97 -3.05
CA ARG A 84 -12.54 5.98 -3.78
C ARG A 84 -12.08 4.55 -3.52
N LEU A 85 -10.78 4.28 -3.59
CA LEU A 85 -10.21 2.97 -3.28
C LEU A 85 -10.52 2.50 -1.86
N ARG A 86 -10.51 3.41 -0.89
CA ARG A 86 -10.89 3.10 0.50
C ARG A 86 -12.35 2.66 0.59
N THR A 87 -13.27 3.37 -0.08
CA THR A 87 -14.69 3.00 -0.15
C THR A 87 -14.87 1.64 -0.81
N LEU A 88 -14.25 1.40 -1.97
CA LEU A 88 -14.35 0.13 -2.69
C LEU A 88 -13.82 -1.06 -1.86
N ARG A 89 -12.74 -0.88 -1.13
CA ARG A 89 -12.19 -1.91 -0.21
C ARG A 89 -13.12 -2.18 0.97
N GLN A 90 -13.79 -1.15 1.48
CA GLN A 90 -14.79 -1.32 2.53
C GLN A 90 -16.02 -2.09 2.01
N GLU A 91 -16.52 -1.76 0.82
CA GLU A 91 -17.62 -2.47 0.16
C GLU A 91 -17.25 -3.93 -0.11
N LEU A 92 -16.03 -4.20 -0.58
CA LEU A 92 -15.50 -5.56 -0.75
C LEU A 92 -15.49 -6.33 0.58
N GLY A 93 -15.08 -5.68 1.66
CA GLY A 93 -15.08 -6.27 3.00
C GLY A 93 -16.49 -6.67 3.46
N ILE A 94 -17.48 -5.83 3.19
CA ILE A 94 -18.90 -6.12 3.50
C ILE A 94 -19.40 -7.33 2.69
N LEU A 95 -19.10 -7.38 1.40
CA LEU A 95 -19.49 -8.51 0.53
C LEU A 95 -18.83 -9.82 0.99
N ALA A 96 -17.57 -9.78 1.35
CA ALA A 96 -16.83 -10.96 1.81
C ALA A 96 -17.24 -11.45 3.20
N ALA A 97 -17.75 -10.56 4.05
CA ALA A 97 -18.21 -10.90 5.41
C ALA A 97 -19.69 -11.34 5.45
N ALA A 98 -20.41 -11.35 4.34
CA ALA A 98 -21.79 -11.79 4.30
C ALA A 98 -21.91 -13.28 4.69
N PRO A 99 -23.00 -13.70 5.36
CA PRO A 99 -23.21 -15.11 5.71
C PRO A 99 -23.19 -16.06 4.49
N GLU A 100 -23.65 -15.58 3.35
CA GLU A 100 -23.59 -16.24 2.05
C GLU A 100 -22.88 -15.29 1.06
N PRO A 101 -21.56 -15.36 0.93
CA PRO A 101 -20.80 -14.47 0.08
C PRO A 101 -21.09 -14.73 -1.41
N ASP A 102 -21.51 -13.70 -2.14
CA ASP A 102 -21.66 -13.75 -3.59
C ASP A 102 -20.31 -13.59 -4.29
N ARG A 103 -19.79 -14.68 -4.83
CA ARG A 103 -18.51 -14.70 -5.55
C ARG A 103 -18.50 -13.75 -6.75
N THR A 104 -19.62 -13.66 -7.49
CA THR A 104 -19.71 -12.78 -8.66
C THR A 104 -19.63 -11.31 -8.27
N ALA A 105 -20.36 -10.91 -7.22
CA ALA A 105 -20.30 -9.55 -6.69
C ALA A 105 -18.90 -9.19 -6.17
N ILE A 106 -18.21 -10.13 -5.50
CA ILE A 106 -16.83 -9.97 -5.05
C ILE A 106 -15.89 -9.76 -6.23
N ASP A 107 -15.97 -10.59 -7.27
CA ASP A 107 -15.11 -10.50 -8.45
C ASP A 107 -15.33 -9.17 -9.20
N LEU A 108 -16.58 -8.71 -9.33
CA LEU A 108 -16.88 -7.39 -9.90
C LEU A 108 -16.26 -6.26 -9.08
N LYS A 109 -16.33 -6.33 -7.74
CA LYS A 109 -15.73 -5.33 -6.87
C LYS A 109 -14.21 -5.30 -6.98
N LEU A 110 -13.56 -6.45 -7.15
CA LEU A 110 -12.13 -6.54 -7.43
C LEU A 110 -11.76 -5.92 -8.79
N VAL A 111 -12.62 -6.04 -9.81
CA VAL A 111 -12.43 -5.34 -11.09
C VAL A 111 -12.49 -3.83 -10.89
N GLU A 112 -13.50 -3.31 -10.17
CA GLU A 112 -13.60 -1.88 -9.87
C GLU A 112 -12.34 -1.36 -9.17
N ILE A 113 -11.84 -2.07 -8.15
CA ILE A 113 -10.61 -1.69 -7.43
C ILE A 113 -9.42 -1.63 -8.38
N ARG A 114 -9.22 -2.64 -9.23
CA ARG A 114 -8.10 -2.64 -10.20
C ARG A 114 -8.22 -1.50 -11.21
N THR A 115 -9.42 -1.22 -11.70
CA THR A 115 -9.67 -0.12 -12.63
C THR A 115 -9.33 1.21 -11.99
N GLU A 116 -9.76 1.45 -10.75
CA GLU A 116 -9.46 2.68 -10.01
C GLU A 116 -7.96 2.85 -9.74
N GLN A 117 -7.27 1.76 -9.36
CA GLN A 117 -5.81 1.77 -9.19
C GLN A 117 -5.08 2.10 -10.50
N SER A 118 -5.50 1.47 -11.61
CA SER A 118 -4.91 1.74 -12.92
C SER A 118 -5.14 3.18 -13.38
N ALA A 119 -6.33 3.73 -13.15
CA ALA A 119 -6.64 5.13 -13.48
C ALA A 119 -5.76 6.10 -12.68
N MET A 120 -5.58 5.87 -11.38
CA MET A 120 -4.72 6.67 -10.53
C MET A 120 -3.26 6.66 -11.02
N VAL A 121 -2.72 5.46 -11.29
CA VAL A 121 -1.34 5.31 -11.77
C VAL A 121 -1.16 5.98 -13.12
N ALA A 122 -2.09 5.78 -14.06
CA ALA A 122 -2.04 6.40 -15.38
C ALA A 122 -2.08 7.93 -15.30
N GLY A 123 -2.91 8.51 -14.42
CA GLY A 123 -2.98 9.95 -14.19
C GLY A 123 -1.66 10.53 -13.66
N LEU A 124 -1.06 9.87 -12.67
CA LEU A 124 0.24 10.29 -12.13
C LEU A 124 1.36 10.18 -13.18
N GLN A 125 1.40 9.08 -13.94
CA GLN A 125 2.37 8.89 -15.02
C GLN A 125 2.22 9.96 -16.11
N ALA A 126 0.98 10.28 -16.53
CA ALA A 126 0.73 11.34 -17.50
C ALA A 126 1.26 12.69 -16.99
N THR A 127 0.97 13.04 -15.73
CA THR A 127 1.47 14.29 -15.12
C THR A 127 3.00 14.36 -15.13
N VAL A 128 3.68 13.28 -14.76
CA VAL A 128 5.15 13.24 -14.79
C VAL A 128 5.68 13.34 -16.21
N VAL A 129 5.13 12.58 -17.15
CA VAL A 129 5.55 12.63 -18.55
C VAL A 129 5.34 14.01 -19.15
N ASP A 130 4.18 14.63 -18.95
CA ASP A 130 3.88 15.96 -19.44
C ASP A 130 4.84 17.02 -18.88
N SER A 131 5.15 16.93 -17.58
CA SER A 131 6.10 17.83 -16.94
C SER A 131 7.54 17.65 -17.49
N LEU A 132 7.96 16.41 -17.73
CA LEU A 132 9.26 16.11 -18.34
C LEU A 132 9.33 16.60 -19.78
N LEU A 133 8.27 16.46 -20.56
CA LEU A 133 8.21 16.97 -21.94
C LEU A 133 8.24 18.50 -22.03
N ALA A 134 7.78 19.19 -21.00
CA ALA A 134 7.89 20.65 -20.89
C ALA A 134 9.31 21.15 -20.61
N LEU A 135 10.22 20.28 -20.15
CA LEU A 135 11.61 20.67 -19.89
C LEU A 135 12.39 20.90 -21.18
N PRO A 136 13.44 21.75 -21.16
CA PRO A 136 14.38 21.91 -22.27
C PRO A 136 15.06 20.59 -22.65
N ALA A 137 15.39 20.40 -23.93
CA ALA A 137 16.03 19.18 -24.43
C ALA A 137 17.31 18.77 -23.68
N PRO A 138 18.20 19.69 -23.28
CA PRO A 138 19.38 19.34 -22.46
C PRO A 138 19.03 18.76 -21.10
N ALA A 139 18.01 19.30 -20.42
CA ALA A 139 17.55 18.81 -19.12
C ALA A 139 16.97 17.39 -19.25
N ARG A 140 16.19 17.12 -20.30
CA ARG A 140 15.70 15.77 -20.59
C ARG A 140 16.82 14.77 -20.88
N ALA A 141 17.87 15.20 -21.60
CA ALA A 141 19.03 14.37 -21.89
C ALA A 141 19.82 13.99 -20.60
N ALA A 142 19.86 14.87 -19.60
CA ALA A 142 20.51 14.59 -18.35
C ALA A 142 19.88 13.41 -17.57
N LEU A 143 18.60 13.13 -17.79
CA LEU A 143 17.89 12.01 -17.14
C LEU A 143 18.38 10.62 -17.55
N ILE A 144 18.95 10.50 -18.76
CA ILE A 144 19.45 9.22 -19.31
C ILE A 144 20.98 9.07 -19.16
N GLN A 145 21.67 10.10 -18.66
CA GLN A 145 23.10 10.04 -18.41
C GLN A 145 23.36 9.41 -17.04
N ASP A 146 24.20 8.38 -17.01
CA ASP A 146 24.66 7.78 -15.75
C ASP A 146 25.59 8.77 -15.04
N PRO A 147 25.36 9.11 -13.76
CA PRO A 147 26.22 10.03 -13.04
C PRO A 147 27.65 9.51 -12.90
N GLU A 148 27.89 8.19 -13.02
CA GLU A 148 29.22 7.57 -12.95
C GLU A 148 30.10 7.82 -14.21
N THR A 149 29.53 8.24 -15.35
CA THR A 149 30.27 8.48 -16.60
C THR A 149 30.74 9.92 -16.76
N SER A 150 30.31 10.85 -15.91
CA SER A 150 30.67 12.30 -16.01
C SER A 150 31.90 12.71 -15.17
N GLY A 151 32.58 11.75 -14.55
CA GLY A 151 33.69 11.98 -13.61
C GLY A 151 35.09 11.53 -14.08
N ASN A 152 35.40 11.63 -15.40
CA ASN A 152 36.75 11.35 -15.89
C ASN A 152 37.35 12.51 -16.70
#